data_e5702d8b926256487a4f52e2d6fdb70a
#
_entry.id   e5702d8b926256487a4f52e2d6fdb70a
#
_cell.length_a   1.000
_cell.length_b   1.000
_cell.length_c   1.000
_cell.angle_alpha   90.00
_cell.angle_beta   90.00
_cell.angle_gamma   90.00
#
_symmetry.space_group_name_H-M   'P 1'
#
loop_
_entity.id
_entity.type
_entity.pdbx_description
1 polymer ?
#
loop_
_entity_poly.entity_id
_entity_poly.type
_entity_poly.pdbx_seq_one_letter_code
_entity_poly.pdbx_strand_id
1 'polypeptide(L)'
;VLLGQDTAKNVRSFSRYEYYLLEQALGTNNWIEPADKEDSVDVLKPLIIPGKGKAVRVYPWNMTLLRNTLVLHERKRADIKNDTLYIEGKPVQHCYFMKDYYWVGANNSINLSDSRLFGLVPKDHVIGKAAVIWFSKEQDTGLFNGYRWDRIWRKIK
;
A
#
# COMPACT_ATOMS: atom_id res chain seq x y z
N VAL A 1 11.90 -6.37 -0.34
CA VAL A 1 12.45 -7.19 0.74
C VAL A 1 12.67 -8.59 0.20
N LEU A 2 13.86 -9.13 0.38
CA LEU A 2 14.30 -10.39 -0.22
C LEU A 2 14.59 -11.40 0.88
N LEU A 3 14.11 -12.65 0.70
CA LEU A 3 14.48 -13.79 1.55
C LEU A 3 15.78 -14.40 1.03
N GLY A 4 16.86 -14.29 1.82
CA GLY A 4 18.12 -14.94 1.51
C GLY A 4 18.27 -16.25 2.26
N GLN A 5 18.52 -17.35 1.56
CA GLN A 5 19.17 -18.53 2.11
C GLN A 5 20.54 -18.71 1.47
N ASP A 6 21.49 -19.12 2.31
CA ASP A 6 22.91 -19.25 2.02
C ASP A 6 23.23 -20.26 0.95
N THR A 7 22.94 -20.31 -0.19
CA THR A 7 23.44 -21.10 -1.31
C THR A 7 22.48 -21.34 -2.46
N ALA A 8 21.18 -21.24 -2.22
CA ALA A 8 20.20 -21.11 -3.29
C ALA A 8 19.37 -19.88 -2.96
N LYS A 9 19.79 -18.72 -3.44
CA LYS A 9 19.14 -17.44 -3.16
C LYS A 9 17.71 -17.44 -3.67
N ASN A 10 16.78 -17.87 -2.83
CA ASN A 10 15.35 -17.69 -3.07
C ASN A 10 14.99 -16.23 -2.76
N VAL A 11 15.28 -15.39 -3.73
CA VAL A 11 14.95 -13.98 -3.71
C VAL A 11 13.47 -13.82 -4.03
N ARG A 12 12.67 -13.27 -3.10
CA ARG A 12 11.26 -12.98 -3.32
C ARG A 12 10.97 -11.51 -3.09
N SER A 13 10.20 -10.92 -3.97
CA SER A 13 9.72 -9.56 -3.82
C SER A 13 8.43 -9.56 -3.02
N PHE A 14 8.41 -8.77 -1.96
CA PHE A 14 7.22 -8.54 -1.13
C PHE A 14 6.82 -7.08 -1.22
N SER A 15 5.52 -6.80 -1.19
CA SER A 15 5.04 -5.47 -0.88
C SER A 15 5.34 -5.14 0.60
N ARG A 16 5.34 -3.86 0.95
CA ARG A 16 5.50 -3.45 2.36
C ARG A 16 4.42 -4.05 3.27
N TYR A 17 3.23 -4.26 2.75
CA TYR A 17 2.13 -4.89 3.47
C TYR A 17 2.39 -6.36 3.74
N GLU A 18 2.83 -7.11 2.73
CA GLU A 18 3.21 -8.53 2.89
C GLU A 18 4.38 -8.67 3.87
N TYR A 19 5.36 -7.77 3.79
CA TYR A 19 6.47 -7.74 4.75
C TYR A 19 5.99 -7.48 6.18
N TYR A 20 5.11 -6.50 6.37
CA TYR A 20 4.51 -6.20 7.68
C TYR A 20 3.73 -7.40 8.26
N LEU A 21 2.95 -8.08 7.43
CA LEU A 21 2.24 -9.30 7.86
C LEU A 21 3.20 -10.42 8.22
N LEU A 22 4.30 -10.58 7.49
CA LEU A 22 5.34 -11.55 7.79
C LEU A 22 6.07 -11.21 9.09
N GLU A 23 6.40 -9.97 9.34
CA GLU A 23 6.98 -9.53 10.62
C GLU A 23 6.05 -9.85 11.79
N GLN A 24 4.76 -9.59 11.65
CA GLN A 24 3.78 -9.93 12.69
C GLN A 24 3.63 -11.44 12.91
N ALA A 25 3.68 -12.22 11.84
CA ALA A 25 3.50 -13.67 11.91
C ALA A 25 4.75 -14.42 12.43
N LEU A 26 5.94 -13.92 12.10
CA LEU A 26 7.21 -14.59 12.40
C LEU A 26 7.92 -14.03 13.66
N GLY A 27 7.42 -12.93 14.22
CA GLY A 27 8.07 -12.23 15.31
C GLY A 27 9.37 -11.53 14.87
N THR A 28 10.09 -10.95 15.85
CA THR A 28 11.30 -10.13 15.62
C THR A 28 12.56 -10.92 15.26
N ASN A 29 12.46 -12.20 14.91
CA ASN A 29 13.60 -12.96 14.41
C ASN A 29 13.89 -12.55 12.97
N ASN A 30 14.99 -11.85 12.76
CA ASN A 30 15.47 -11.25 11.52
C ASN A 30 15.79 -12.30 10.42
N TRP A 31 14.79 -12.99 9.93
CA TRP A 31 14.91 -13.94 8.81
C TRP A 31 14.85 -13.27 7.44
N ILE A 32 14.44 -12.01 7.43
CA ILE A 32 14.20 -11.27 6.21
C ILE A 32 15.11 -10.04 6.22
N GLU A 33 16.11 -10.05 5.37
CA GLU A 33 16.98 -8.89 5.16
C GLU A 33 16.71 -8.25 3.80
N PRO A 34 16.78 -6.92 3.69
CA PRO A 34 16.77 -6.26 2.40
C PRO A 34 17.96 -6.74 1.57
N ALA A 35 17.75 -7.10 0.30
CA ALA A 35 18.84 -7.60 -0.54
C ALA A 35 19.83 -6.49 -0.93
N ASP A 36 19.35 -5.26 -1.02
CA ASP A 36 20.16 -4.12 -1.43
C ASP A 36 20.55 -3.31 -0.20
N LYS A 37 21.73 -3.57 0.31
CA LYS A 37 22.44 -2.69 1.26
C LYS A 37 23.26 -1.60 0.55
N GLU A 38 23.08 -1.42 -0.75
CA GLU A 38 23.75 -0.33 -1.43
C GLU A 38 23.06 0.98 -1.09
N ASP A 39 23.82 1.89 -0.47
CA ASP A 39 23.52 3.29 -0.22
C ASP A 39 23.36 4.12 -1.52
N SER A 40 22.80 3.53 -2.55
CA SER A 40 22.40 4.30 -3.72
C SER A 40 21.19 5.14 -3.29
N VAL A 41 21.36 6.44 -3.35
CA VAL A 41 20.25 7.40 -3.38
C VAL A 41 19.44 7.04 -4.63
N ASP A 42 18.59 6.05 -4.49
CA ASP A 42 17.74 5.58 -5.58
C ASP A 42 16.83 6.75 -5.94
N VAL A 43 17.06 7.28 -7.12
CA VAL A 43 16.13 8.22 -7.73
C VAL A 43 14.76 7.54 -7.69
N LEU A 44 13.86 8.04 -6.85
CA LEU A 44 12.52 7.47 -6.68
C LEU A 44 11.87 7.33 -8.06
N LYS A 45 11.63 6.11 -8.46
CA LYS A 45 10.92 5.85 -9.71
C LYS A 45 9.50 6.40 -9.62
N PRO A 46 8.95 6.95 -10.71
CA PRO A 46 7.63 7.58 -10.67
C PRO A 46 6.55 6.56 -10.29
N LEU A 47 5.75 6.91 -9.29
CA LEU A 47 4.58 6.13 -8.92
C LEU A 47 3.47 6.36 -9.96
N ILE A 48 3.14 5.31 -10.71
CA ILE A 48 2.06 5.35 -11.70
C ILE A 48 0.76 4.91 -11.02
N ILE A 49 -0.20 5.83 -10.93
CA ILE A 49 -1.53 5.54 -10.37
C ILE A 49 -2.46 5.13 -11.50
N PRO A 50 -3.03 3.91 -11.45
CA PRO A 50 -3.95 3.44 -12.48
C PRO A 50 -5.23 4.26 -12.57
N GLY A 51 -5.71 4.51 -13.78
CA GLY A 51 -7.03 5.05 -14.04
C GLY A 51 -7.88 4.05 -14.84
N LYS A 52 -9.19 4.14 -14.69
CA LYS A 52 -10.14 3.26 -15.38
C LYS A 52 -9.93 3.27 -16.90
N GLY A 53 -9.74 2.08 -17.47
CA GLY A 53 -9.56 1.87 -18.90
C GLY A 53 -8.23 2.36 -19.46
N LYS A 54 -7.33 2.91 -18.65
CA LYS A 54 -6.00 3.34 -19.09
C LYS A 54 -4.99 2.22 -18.96
N ALA A 55 -4.14 2.09 -19.98
CA ALA A 55 -3.03 1.14 -19.95
C ALA A 55 -1.94 1.62 -19.00
N VAL A 56 -1.50 0.75 -18.12
CA VAL A 56 -0.33 0.98 -17.26
C VAL A 56 0.76 0.01 -17.67
N ARG A 57 1.91 0.52 -18.03
CA ARG A 57 3.07 -0.30 -18.39
C ARG A 57 3.65 -0.96 -17.14
N VAL A 58 3.96 -2.24 -17.26
CA VAL A 58 4.60 -3.02 -16.22
C VAL A 58 6.11 -2.81 -16.28
N TYR A 59 6.69 -2.50 -15.13
CA TYR A 59 8.12 -2.35 -14.92
C TYR A 59 8.53 -3.14 -13.67
N PRO A 60 9.79 -3.52 -13.50
CA PRO A 60 10.23 -4.24 -12.32
C PRO A 60 9.84 -3.56 -10.99
N TRP A 61 9.93 -2.24 -10.91
CA TRP A 61 9.63 -1.48 -9.69
C TRP A 61 8.13 -1.31 -9.37
N ASN A 62 7.22 -1.44 -10.34
CA ASN A 62 5.77 -1.30 -10.10
C ASN A 62 5.02 -2.63 -10.13
N MET A 63 5.67 -3.70 -10.54
CA MET A 63 5.06 -5.00 -10.80
C MET A 63 4.31 -5.56 -9.59
N THR A 64 4.93 -5.52 -8.42
CA THR A 64 4.32 -6.00 -7.17
C THR A 64 3.09 -5.17 -6.79
N LEU A 65 3.17 -3.84 -6.92
CA LEU A 65 2.03 -2.95 -6.65
C LEU A 65 0.87 -3.24 -7.61
N LEU A 66 1.15 -3.38 -8.91
CA LEU A 66 0.12 -3.69 -9.92
C LEU A 66 -0.49 -5.07 -9.69
N ARG A 67 0.33 -6.08 -9.40
CA ARG A 67 -0.13 -7.45 -9.08
C ARG A 67 -1.07 -7.42 -7.87
N ASN A 68 -0.68 -6.78 -6.79
CA ASN A 68 -1.50 -6.72 -5.57
C ASN A 68 -2.82 -5.97 -5.83
N THR A 69 -2.78 -4.88 -6.59
CA THR A 69 -3.99 -4.13 -6.97
C THR A 69 -4.95 -4.99 -7.81
N LEU A 70 -4.42 -5.76 -8.77
CA LEU A 70 -5.22 -6.67 -9.59
C LEU A 70 -5.89 -7.77 -8.76
N VAL A 71 -5.15 -8.37 -7.83
CA VAL A 71 -5.66 -9.46 -6.99
C VAL A 71 -6.68 -8.93 -5.97
N LEU A 72 -6.34 -7.86 -5.23
CA LEU A 72 -7.15 -7.38 -4.11
C LEU A 72 -8.41 -6.62 -4.57
N HIS A 73 -8.33 -5.86 -5.66
CA HIS A 73 -9.39 -4.91 -6.03
C HIS A 73 -10.07 -5.21 -7.36
N GLU A 74 -9.39 -5.91 -8.27
CA GLU A 74 -9.97 -6.29 -9.58
C GLU A 74 -10.40 -7.77 -9.63
N ARG A 75 -10.12 -8.53 -8.56
CA ARG A 75 -10.43 -9.98 -8.45
C ARG A 75 -9.84 -10.82 -9.59
N LYS A 76 -8.72 -10.39 -10.14
CA LYS A 76 -8.00 -11.12 -11.19
C LYS A 76 -6.93 -12.01 -10.57
N ARG A 77 -6.71 -13.18 -11.17
CA ARG A 77 -5.55 -14.00 -10.80
C ARG A 77 -4.32 -13.41 -11.44
N ALA A 78 -3.38 -12.95 -10.62
CA ALA A 78 -2.14 -12.37 -11.08
C ALA A 78 -0.96 -12.90 -10.25
N ASP A 79 0.10 -13.31 -10.96
CA ASP A 79 1.32 -13.87 -10.38
C ASP A 79 2.55 -13.25 -11.03
N ILE A 80 3.66 -13.23 -10.28
CA ILE A 80 4.97 -12.82 -10.80
C ILE A 80 5.86 -14.04 -10.87
N LYS A 81 6.39 -14.33 -12.06
CA LYS A 81 7.32 -15.43 -12.31
C LYS A 81 8.46 -14.94 -13.21
N ASN A 82 9.71 -15.19 -12.81
CA ASN A 82 10.89 -14.80 -13.59
C ASN A 82 10.80 -13.34 -14.08
N ASP A 83 10.58 -12.40 -13.15
CA ASP A 83 10.44 -10.96 -13.42
C ASP A 83 9.40 -10.58 -14.49
N THR A 84 8.39 -11.43 -14.63
CA THR A 84 7.29 -11.22 -15.58
C THR A 84 5.96 -11.31 -14.84
N LEU A 85 5.07 -10.32 -15.07
CA LEU A 85 3.72 -10.33 -14.54
C LEU A 85 2.82 -11.18 -15.45
N TYR A 86 2.11 -12.11 -14.84
CA TYR A 86 1.10 -12.94 -15.48
C TYR A 86 -0.28 -12.55 -14.96
N ILE A 87 -1.24 -12.36 -15.88
CA ILE A 87 -2.65 -12.16 -15.56
C ILE A 87 -3.44 -13.29 -16.22
N GLU A 88 -4.24 -14.03 -15.44
CA GLU A 88 -4.99 -15.20 -15.90
C GLU A 88 -4.09 -16.20 -16.65
N GLY A 89 -2.87 -16.38 -16.17
CA GLY A 89 -1.89 -17.30 -16.75
C GLY A 89 -1.16 -16.79 -18.00
N LYS A 90 -1.42 -15.57 -18.47
CA LYS A 90 -0.77 -14.98 -19.65
C LYS A 90 0.22 -13.90 -19.24
N PRO A 91 1.45 -13.87 -19.80
CA PRO A 91 2.40 -12.81 -19.54
C PRO A 91 1.92 -11.49 -20.13
N VAL A 92 2.09 -10.38 -19.39
CA VAL A 92 1.63 -9.06 -19.81
C VAL A 92 2.71 -8.00 -19.61
N GLN A 93 2.77 -7.05 -20.55
CA GLN A 93 3.60 -5.84 -20.45
C GLN A 93 2.78 -4.61 -20.07
N HIS A 94 1.47 -4.68 -20.16
CA HIS A 94 0.54 -3.62 -19.80
C HIS A 94 -0.64 -4.21 -19.04
N CYS A 95 -1.10 -3.45 -18.02
CA CYS A 95 -2.28 -3.78 -17.24
C CYS A 95 -3.39 -2.78 -17.52
N TYR A 96 -4.64 -3.24 -17.48
CA TYR A 96 -5.84 -2.42 -17.55
C TYR A 96 -6.67 -2.64 -16.30
N PHE A 97 -7.17 -1.54 -15.76
CA PHE A 97 -7.96 -1.52 -14.53
C PHE A 97 -9.38 -1.07 -14.82
N MET A 98 -10.34 -1.66 -14.10
CA MET A 98 -11.76 -1.34 -14.24
C MET A 98 -12.18 -0.16 -13.35
N LYS A 99 -11.31 0.27 -12.44
CA LYS A 99 -11.54 1.34 -11.47
C LYS A 99 -10.48 2.43 -11.57
N ASP A 100 -10.83 3.63 -11.07
CA ASP A 100 -9.85 4.66 -10.74
C ASP A 100 -9.25 4.38 -9.36
N TYR A 101 -7.99 4.72 -9.19
CA TYR A 101 -7.24 4.50 -7.94
C TYR A 101 -6.66 5.79 -7.40
N TYR A 102 -6.39 5.80 -6.11
CA TYR A 102 -5.76 6.90 -5.40
C TYR A 102 -4.58 6.38 -4.60
N TRP A 103 -3.59 7.24 -4.43
CA TRP A 103 -2.56 7.09 -3.43
C TRP A 103 -2.90 8.03 -2.28
N VAL A 104 -3.12 7.48 -1.09
CA VAL A 104 -3.50 8.23 0.10
C VAL A 104 -2.36 8.26 1.11
N GLY A 105 -2.13 9.41 1.72
CA GLY A 105 -1.13 9.60 2.76
C GLY A 105 -1.78 10.04 4.07
N ALA A 106 -1.35 9.45 5.18
CA ALA A 106 -1.76 9.88 6.50
C ALA A 106 -0.89 11.04 7.00
N ASN A 107 -1.48 11.97 7.75
CA ASN A 107 -0.73 13.06 8.39
C ASN A 107 0.28 12.54 9.44
N ASN A 108 -0.04 11.43 10.09
CA ASN A 108 0.87 10.75 11.00
C ASN A 108 1.70 9.72 10.24
N SER A 109 2.90 10.11 9.84
CA SER A 109 3.80 9.27 9.06
C SER A 109 4.39 8.07 9.83
N ILE A 110 4.30 8.09 11.17
CA ILE A 110 4.87 7.04 12.02
C ILE A 110 4.01 5.77 11.96
N ASN A 111 2.69 5.90 11.89
CA ASN A 111 1.76 4.78 11.95
C ASN A 111 1.54 4.03 10.63
N LEU A 112 2.19 4.38 9.55
CA LEU A 112 2.11 3.71 8.23
C LEU A 112 0.70 3.25 7.80
N SER A 113 -0.36 3.83 8.38
CA SER A 113 -1.76 3.48 8.07
C SER A 113 -2.24 4.19 6.81
N ASP A 114 -1.49 4.04 5.72
CA ASP A 114 -1.76 4.69 4.45
C ASP A 114 -1.26 3.84 3.25
N SER A 115 -1.29 4.39 2.05
CA SER A 115 -0.91 3.67 0.83
C SER A 115 0.54 3.17 0.81
N ARG A 116 1.40 3.64 1.70
CA ARG A 116 2.76 3.06 1.86
C ARG A 116 2.69 1.64 2.40
N LEU A 117 1.65 1.32 3.17
CA LEU A 117 1.41 0.01 3.76
C LEU A 117 0.52 -0.86 2.85
N PHE A 118 -0.70 -0.39 2.54
CA PHE A 118 -1.71 -1.21 1.87
C PHE A 118 -1.80 -0.98 0.34
N GLY A 119 -1.03 -0.05 -0.21
CA GLY A 119 -1.01 0.20 -1.65
C GLY A 119 -2.13 1.11 -2.14
N LEU A 120 -2.58 0.90 -3.37
CA LEU A 120 -3.57 1.74 -4.04
C LEU A 120 -4.98 1.53 -3.48
N VAL A 121 -5.72 2.63 -3.34
CA VAL A 121 -7.10 2.64 -2.86
C VAL A 121 -8.05 2.86 -4.05
N PRO A 122 -8.97 1.94 -4.34
CA PRO A 122 -9.92 2.13 -5.41
C PRO A 122 -10.97 3.21 -5.03
N LYS A 123 -11.45 3.93 -6.03
CA LYS A 123 -12.39 5.05 -5.87
C LYS A 123 -13.65 4.67 -5.09
N ASP A 124 -14.16 3.47 -5.27
CA ASP A 124 -15.34 2.96 -4.58
C ASP A 124 -15.13 2.67 -3.08
N HIS A 125 -13.90 2.70 -2.59
CA HIS A 125 -13.59 2.66 -1.16
C HIS A 125 -13.55 4.07 -0.53
N VAL A 126 -13.61 5.12 -1.32
CA VAL A 126 -13.67 6.50 -0.81
C VAL A 126 -15.10 6.84 -0.43
N ILE A 127 -15.38 6.88 0.87
CA ILE A 127 -16.71 7.16 1.42
C ILE A 127 -17.08 8.63 1.20
N GLY A 128 -16.13 9.55 1.39
CA GLY A 128 -16.38 10.97 1.25
C GLY A 128 -15.29 11.85 1.88
N LYS A 129 -15.53 13.14 1.86
CA LYS A 129 -14.67 14.15 2.50
C LYS A 129 -15.27 14.56 3.83
N ALA A 130 -14.47 14.54 4.91
CA ALA A 130 -14.89 15.11 6.17
C ALA A 130 -15.10 16.63 6.02
N ALA A 131 -16.30 17.10 6.33
CA ALA A 131 -16.67 18.51 6.14
C ALA A 131 -16.76 19.28 7.44
N VAL A 132 -17.24 18.65 8.51
CA VAL A 132 -17.51 19.28 9.80
C VAL A 132 -17.13 18.35 10.94
N ILE A 133 -16.55 18.89 11.99
CA ILE A 133 -16.36 18.21 13.27
C ILE A 133 -17.63 18.47 14.09
N TRP A 134 -18.53 17.48 14.17
CA TRP A 134 -19.75 17.64 14.96
C TRP A 134 -19.56 17.28 16.44
N PHE A 135 -18.52 16.49 16.77
CA PHE A 135 -18.19 16.05 18.12
C PHE A 135 -16.68 15.92 18.31
N SER A 136 -16.13 16.34 19.43
CA SER A 136 -14.73 16.19 19.80
C SER A 136 -14.59 16.04 21.31
N LYS A 137 -13.88 14.98 21.72
CA LYS A 137 -13.59 14.67 23.11
C LYS A 137 -12.13 14.23 23.26
N GLU A 138 -11.51 14.53 24.38
CA GLU A 138 -10.18 14.03 24.74
C GLU A 138 -10.23 12.55 25.09
N GLN A 139 -9.18 11.82 24.70
CA GLN A 139 -8.98 10.44 25.09
C GLN A 139 -8.72 10.37 26.60
N ASP A 140 -9.20 9.29 27.25
CA ASP A 140 -8.99 9.01 28.69
C ASP A 140 -9.66 9.96 29.69
N THR A 141 -10.64 10.74 29.26
CA THR A 141 -11.48 11.53 30.14
C THR A 141 -12.79 10.81 30.47
N GLY A 142 -13.28 10.93 31.72
CA GLY A 142 -14.57 10.36 32.17
C GLY A 142 -15.74 10.79 31.27
N LEU A 143 -16.88 10.10 31.39
CA LEU A 143 -18.04 10.28 30.50
C LEU A 143 -18.52 11.72 30.35
N PHE A 144 -18.37 12.54 31.39
CA PHE A 144 -18.88 13.92 31.43
C PHE A 144 -17.80 15.01 31.26
N ASN A 145 -16.51 14.64 31.14
CA ASN A 145 -15.40 15.57 31.05
C ASN A 145 -14.63 15.43 29.74
N GLY A 146 -13.83 16.45 29.41
CA GLY A 146 -12.90 16.43 28.25
C GLY A 146 -13.55 16.77 26.91
N TYR A 147 -14.70 17.39 26.88
CA TYR A 147 -15.31 17.90 25.64
C TYR A 147 -14.52 19.10 25.12
N ARG A 148 -14.16 19.03 23.85
CA ARG A 148 -13.46 20.11 23.14
C ARG A 148 -14.47 20.99 22.42
N TRP A 149 -15.13 21.87 23.16
CA TRP A 149 -16.19 22.74 22.65
C TRP A 149 -15.72 23.68 21.54
N ASP A 150 -14.46 24.11 21.58
CA ASP A 150 -13.79 24.94 20.59
C ASP A 150 -13.71 24.29 19.20
N ARG A 151 -13.81 22.96 19.13
CA ARG A 151 -13.74 22.16 17.88
C ARG A 151 -15.10 21.70 17.37
N ILE A 152 -16.11 21.66 18.22
CA ILE A 152 -17.44 21.18 17.87
C ILE A 152 -18.08 22.17 16.86
N TRP A 153 -18.73 21.64 15.81
CA TRP A 153 -19.29 22.40 14.67
C TRP A 153 -18.28 23.16 13.82
N ARG A 154 -17.00 22.87 13.97
CA ARG A 154 -15.97 23.49 13.16
C ARG A 154 -15.87 22.85 11.78
N LYS A 155 -15.88 23.70 10.72
CA LYS A 155 -15.63 23.25 9.35
C LYS A 155 -14.17 22.79 9.21
N ILE A 156 -13.96 21.68 8.54
CA ILE A 156 -12.64 21.19 8.14
C ILE A 156 -12.31 21.85 6.80
N LYS A 157 -11.18 22.54 6.75
CA LYS A 157 -10.67 23.16 5.51
C LYS A 157 -9.89 22.18 4.67
#